data_88a408d51cff7c545ca1930f36ebb576
#
_entry.id   88a408d51cff7c545ca1930f36ebb576
#
_cell.length_a   1.000
_cell.length_b   1.000
_cell.length_c   1.000
_cell.angle_alpha   90.00
_cell.angle_beta   90.00
_cell.angle_gamma   90.00
#
_symmetry.space_group_name_H-M   'P 1'
#
loop_
_entity.id
_entity.type
_entity.pdbx_description
1 polymer ?
#
loop_
_entity_poly.entity_id
_entity_poly.type
_entity_poly.pdbx_seq_one_letter_code
_entity_poly.pdbx_strand_id
1 'polypeptide(L)'
;MKELLQEALLEEIPLTKAMGLVVEEAGPDLVRLALPLQPNHNHKQTAFGGSLYSAAVLAGWGVLWCALKERGLRAQVVISGSGERFLRAVDADFSSECVVAPGGLDLAFKTLERKGLARVQLDCVVFCKGEACVAFQGSFALVGIK
;
A
#
# COMPACT_ATOMS: atom_id res chain seq x y z
N MET A 1 -2.90 8.01 -13.65
CA MET A 1 -2.09 7.49 -12.52
C MET A 1 -2.43 6.03 -12.18
N LYS A 2 -3.69 5.69 -12.24
CA LYS A 2 -4.17 4.33 -11.91
C LYS A 2 -3.51 3.25 -12.78
N GLU A 3 -3.49 3.44 -14.08
CA GLU A 3 -2.89 2.50 -15.02
C GLU A 3 -1.38 2.39 -14.84
N LEU A 4 -0.72 3.49 -14.53
CA LEU A 4 0.72 3.51 -14.28
C LEU A 4 1.09 2.74 -13.02
N LEU A 5 0.31 2.93 -11.95
CA LEU A 5 0.54 2.20 -10.70
C LEU A 5 0.27 0.71 -10.89
N GLN A 6 -0.81 0.34 -11.61
CA GLN A 6 -1.12 -1.06 -11.89
C GLN A 6 0.04 -1.74 -12.61
N GLU A 7 0.57 -1.08 -13.62
CA GLU A 7 1.69 -1.60 -14.41
C GLU A 7 2.94 -1.74 -13.55
N ALA A 8 3.25 -0.71 -12.74
CA ALA A 8 4.41 -0.74 -11.86
C ALA A 8 4.32 -1.89 -10.84
N LEU A 9 3.15 -2.10 -10.25
CA LEU A 9 2.94 -3.18 -9.29
C LEU A 9 3.18 -4.54 -9.94
N LEU A 10 2.61 -4.76 -11.12
CA LEU A 10 2.77 -6.04 -11.82
C LEU A 10 4.22 -6.31 -12.20
N GLU A 11 4.97 -5.30 -12.59
CA GLU A 11 6.36 -5.44 -13.01
C GLU A 11 7.34 -5.52 -11.84
N GLU A 12 7.20 -4.63 -10.87
CA GLU A 12 8.17 -4.51 -9.78
C GLU A 12 7.90 -5.46 -8.62
N ILE A 13 6.63 -5.83 -8.43
CA ILE A 13 6.22 -6.76 -7.36
C ILE A 13 5.35 -7.87 -7.96
N PRO A 14 5.99 -8.88 -8.59
CA PRO A 14 5.25 -9.94 -9.32
C PRO A 14 4.22 -10.68 -8.48
N LEU A 15 4.37 -10.70 -7.15
CA LEU A 15 3.37 -11.29 -6.25
C LEU A 15 1.99 -10.68 -6.45
N THR A 16 1.91 -9.40 -6.82
CA THR A 16 0.63 -8.71 -7.03
C THR A 16 -0.22 -9.38 -8.10
N LYS A 17 0.43 -9.96 -9.11
CA LYS A 17 -0.27 -10.72 -10.15
C LYS A 17 -0.92 -11.97 -9.57
N ALA A 18 -0.18 -12.72 -8.77
CA ALA A 18 -0.69 -13.93 -8.13
C ALA A 18 -1.85 -13.62 -7.16
N MET A 19 -1.80 -12.45 -6.53
CA MET A 19 -2.87 -12.00 -5.63
C MET A 19 -4.12 -11.55 -6.37
N GLY A 20 -4.05 -11.34 -7.68
CA GLY A 20 -5.17 -10.81 -8.45
C GLY A 20 -5.48 -9.35 -8.16
N LEU A 21 -4.49 -8.60 -7.72
CA LEU A 21 -4.64 -7.21 -7.29
C LEU A 21 -5.02 -6.30 -8.46
N VAL A 22 -6.03 -5.45 -8.25
CA VAL A 22 -6.46 -4.44 -9.22
C VAL A 22 -6.44 -3.07 -8.53
N VAL A 23 -5.81 -2.09 -9.15
CA VAL A 23 -5.80 -0.72 -8.65
C VAL A 23 -7.14 -0.06 -9.01
N GLU A 24 -7.89 0.35 -8.00
CA GLU A 24 -9.17 1.04 -8.19
C GLU A 24 -9.00 2.55 -8.21
N GLU A 25 -8.17 3.09 -7.31
CA GLU A 25 -7.84 4.52 -7.28
C GLU A 25 -6.37 4.68 -6.98
N ALA A 26 -5.74 5.68 -7.59
CA ALA A 26 -4.33 5.96 -7.38
C ALA A 26 -4.04 7.45 -7.44
N GLY A 27 -3.32 7.93 -6.44
CA GLY A 27 -2.89 9.31 -6.35
C GLY A 27 -1.97 9.49 -5.14
N PRO A 28 -1.42 10.69 -4.96
CA PRO A 28 -0.50 10.97 -3.85
C PRO A 28 -1.19 11.05 -2.49
N ASP A 29 -2.52 11.10 -2.46
CA ASP A 29 -3.31 11.23 -1.23
C ASP A 29 -4.14 10.00 -0.94
N LEU A 30 -4.40 9.16 -1.94
CA LEU A 30 -5.28 8.00 -1.79
C LEU A 30 -4.91 6.92 -2.78
N VAL A 31 -4.73 5.72 -2.29
CA VAL A 31 -4.66 4.52 -3.12
C VAL A 31 -5.66 3.52 -2.57
N ARG A 32 -6.47 2.96 -3.46
CA ARG A 32 -7.39 1.86 -3.14
C ARG A 32 -7.11 0.70 -4.08
N LEU A 33 -6.93 -0.47 -3.50
CA LEU A 33 -6.64 -1.72 -4.21
C LEU A 33 -7.77 -2.71 -3.96
N ALA A 34 -8.18 -3.42 -5.00
CA ALA A 34 -9.18 -4.50 -4.89
C ALA A 34 -8.49 -5.85 -5.05
N LEU A 35 -8.88 -6.81 -4.23
CA LEU A 35 -8.30 -8.14 -4.25
C LEU A 35 -9.41 -9.19 -4.14
N PRO A 36 -9.35 -10.24 -4.98
CA PRO A 36 -10.29 -11.34 -4.87
C PRO A 36 -9.91 -12.27 -3.72
N LEU A 37 -10.88 -12.87 -3.08
CA LEU A 37 -10.62 -13.85 -2.02
C LEU A 37 -9.95 -15.10 -2.58
N GLN A 38 -10.37 -15.55 -3.76
CA GLN A 38 -9.98 -16.84 -4.30
C GLN A 38 -8.48 -17.14 -4.29
N PRO A 39 -7.60 -16.30 -4.86
CA PRO A 39 -6.16 -16.60 -4.82
C PRO A 39 -5.51 -16.29 -3.46
N ASN A 40 -6.25 -15.72 -2.52
CA ASN A 40 -5.74 -15.22 -1.25
C ASN A 40 -6.29 -15.98 -0.04
N HIS A 41 -7.07 -17.03 -0.25
CA HIS A 41 -7.70 -17.73 0.86
C HIS A 41 -6.72 -18.64 1.61
N ASN A 42 -7.06 -18.90 2.87
CA ASN A 42 -6.35 -19.85 3.71
C ASN A 42 -7.13 -21.18 3.80
N HIS A 43 -6.73 -22.05 4.74
CA HIS A 43 -7.36 -23.35 4.96
C HIS A 43 -8.81 -23.27 5.45
N LYS A 44 -9.26 -22.10 5.92
CA LYS A 44 -10.63 -21.87 6.40
C LYS A 44 -11.51 -21.14 5.39
N GLN A 45 -11.02 -20.92 4.17
CA GLN A 45 -11.71 -20.16 3.13
C GLN A 45 -11.94 -18.69 3.53
N THR A 46 -11.06 -18.15 4.36
CA THR A 46 -10.97 -16.72 4.63
C THR A 46 -9.63 -16.23 4.10
N ALA A 47 -9.45 -14.91 3.97
CA ALA A 47 -8.20 -14.40 3.44
C ALA A 47 -7.04 -14.73 4.38
N PHE A 48 -5.95 -15.22 3.79
CA PHE A 48 -4.72 -15.51 4.52
C PHE A 48 -4.14 -14.21 5.11
N GLY A 49 -3.71 -14.26 6.37
CA GLY A 49 -3.14 -13.08 7.04
C GLY A 49 -1.99 -12.42 6.29
N GLY A 50 -1.15 -13.24 5.64
CA GLY A 50 -0.07 -12.72 4.80
C GLY A 50 -0.55 -11.92 3.60
N SER A 51 -1.69 -12.34 2.99
CA SER A 51 -2.31 -11.59 1.89
C SER A 51 -2.90 -10.27 2.38
N LEU A 52 -3.52 -10.28 3.57
CA LEU A 52 -4.07 -9.06 4.17
C LEU A 52 -2.96 -8.08 4.50
N TYR A 53 -1.86 -8.56 5.08
CA TYR A 53 -0.68 -7.75 5.37
C TYR A 53 -0.11 -7.14 4.09
N SER A 54 0.07 -7.97 3.06
CA SER A 54 0.59 -7.51 1.77
C SER A 54 -0.31 -6.45 1.13
N ALA A 55 -1.64 -6.66 1.18
CA ALA A 55 -2.58 -5.69 0.64
C ALA A 55 -2.44 -4.33 1.32
N ALA A 56 -2.27 -4.30 2.64
CA ALA A 56 -2.08 -3.07 3.39
C ALA A 56 -0.75 -2.39 3.04
N VAL A 57 0.35 -3.17 3.01
CA VAL A 57 1.67 -2.65 2.63
C VAL A 57 1.63 -2.04 1.23
N LEU A 58 0.96 -2.73 0.29
CA LEU A 58 0.91 -2.29 -1.10
C LEU A 58 0.11 -1.00 -1.28
N ALA A 59 -0.91 -0.78 -0.47
CA ALA A 59 -1.65 0.49 -0.48
C ALA A 59 -0.76 1.65 -0.05
N GLY A 60 0.02 1.48 1.01
CA GLY A 60 0.97 2.47 1.47
C GLY A 60 2.11 2.70 0.48
N TRP A 61 2.67 1.61 -0.05
CA TRP A 61 3.69 1.67 -1.08
C TRP A 61 3.18 2.44 -2.30
N GLY A 62 1.94 2.18 -2.69
CA GLY A 62 1.31 2.84 -3.83
C GLY A 62 1.16 4.34 -3.66
N VAL A 63 0.75 4.80 -2.48
CA VAL A 63 0.65 6.24 -2.19
C VAL A 63 2.01 6.91 -2.34
N LEU A 64 3.05 6.30 -1.77
CA LEU A 64 4.39 6.86 -1.84
C LEU A 64 4.93 6.84 -3.27
N TRP A 65 4.67 5.77 -4.01
CA TRP A 65 5.04 5.69 -5.42
C TRP A 65 4.39 6.81 -6.24
N CYS A 66 3.08 7.02 -6.04
CA CYS A 66 2.36 8.08 -6.74
C CYS A 66 2.89 9.47 -6.38
N ALA A 67 3.16 9.71 -5.10
CA ALA A 67 3.67 10.99 -4.62
C ALA A 67 5.07 11.29 -5.18
N LEU A 68 5.93 10.29 -5.24
CA LEU A 68 7.26 10.42 -5.85
C LEU A 68 7.14 10.77 -7.34
N LYS A 69 6.26 10.06 -8.04
CA LYS A 69 6.04 10.26 -9.47
C LYS A 69 5.57 11.69 -9.76
N GLU A 70 4.60 12.15 -8.98
CA GLU A 70 4.05 13.50 -9.14
C GLU A 70 5.10 14.57 -8.91
N ARG A 71 6.00 14.35 -7.96
CA ARG A 71 7.05 15.33 -7.62
C ARG A 71 8.30 15.19 -8.49
N GLY A 72 8.34 14.22 -9.38
CA GLY A 72 9.51 13.97 -10.22
C GLY A 72 10.74 13.51 -9.43
N LEU A 73 10.52 12.89 -8.28
CA LEU A 73 11.60 12.40 -7.43
C LEU A 73 11.79 10.90 -7.63
N ARG A 74 13.02 10.45 -7.48
CA ARG A 74 13.39 9.04 -7.63
C ARG A 74 13.87 8.49 -6.29
N ALA A 75 13.17 7.49 -5.80
CA ALA A 75 13.53 6.80 -4.57
C ALA A 75 12.98 5.39 -4.58
N GLN A 76 13.63 4.53 -3.82
CA GLN A 76 13.08 3.21 -3.51
C GLN A 76 12.20 3.34 -2.29
N VAL A 77 11.08 2.64 -2.28
CA VAL A 77 10.14 2.61 -1.17
C VAL A 77 10.22 1.23 -0.54
N VAL A 78 10.61 1.16 0.72
CA VAL A 78 10.69 -0.11 1.45
C VAL A 78 10.00 0.02 2.79
N ILE A 79 9.36 -1.07 3.23
CA ILE A 79 8.79 -1.11 4.57
C ILE A 79 9.91 -1.45 5.55
N SER A 80 9.96 -0.74 6.68
CA SER A 80 10.96 -0.97 7.71
C SER A 80 10.39 -1.51 9.02
N GLY A 81 9.07 -1.43 9.19
CA GLY A 81 8.41 -1.96 10.37
C GLY A 81 6.91 -1.73 10.28
N SER A 82 6.15 -2.43 11.10
CA SER A 82 4.70 -2.28 11.09
C SER A 82 4.08 -2.81 12.37
N GLY A 83 2.85 -2.36 12.61
CA GLY A 83 1.97 -2.94 13.60
C GLY A 83 0.62 -3.17 12.97
N GLU A 84 0.04 -4.34 13.16
CA GLU A 84 -1.26 -4.71 12.60
C GLU A 84 -2.18 -5.25 13.65
N ARG A 85 -3.48 -5.01 13.44
CA ARG A 85 -4.54 -5.63 14.23
C ARG A 85 -5.53 -6.24 13.27
N PHE A 86 -5.71 -7.54 13.39
CA PHE A 86 -6.68 -8.29 12.58
C PHE A 86 -7.98 -8.32 13.36
N LEU A 87 -8.92 -7.47 12.94
CA LEU A 87 -10.14 -7.19 13.69
C LEU A 87 -11.27 -8.18 13.37
N ARG A 88 -11.33 -8.64 12.12
CA ARG A 88 -12.38 -9.53 11.62
C ARG A 88 -11.82 -10.43 10.54
N ALA A 89 -12.36 -11.62 10.42
CA ALA A 89 -12.05 -12.52 9.31
C ALA A 89 -12.58 -11.92 8.00
N VAL A 90 -11.83 -12.09 6.92
CA VAL A 90 -12.20 -11.63 5.59
C VAL A 90 -12.68 -12.84 4.80
N ASP A 91 -13.98 -12.92 4.53
CA ASP A 91 -14.63 -14.09 3.93
C ASP A 91 -15.20 -13.82 2.53
N ALA A 92 -14.82 -12.71 1.92
CA ALA A 92 -15.24 -12.31 0.57
C ALA A 92 -14.12 -11.50 -0.06
N ASP A 93 -14.32 -11.07 -1.30
CA ASP A 93 -13.41 -10.14 -1.96
C ASP A 93 -13.24 -8.91 -1.08
N PHE A 94 -12.06 -8.34 -1.08
CA PHE A 94 -11.69 -7.29 -0.13
C PHE A 94 -10.91 -6.18 -0.82
N SER A 95 -10.68 -5.11 -0.08
CA SER A 95 -9.90 -3.98 -0.57
C SER A 95 -8.95 -3.49 0.50
N SER A 96 -7.90 -2.80 0.08
CA SER A 96 -7.03 -2.08 0.99
C SER A 96 -6.94 -0.64 0.56
N GLU A 97 -6.71 0.25 1.51
CA GLU A 97 -6.74 1.67 1.25
C GLU A 97 -5.74 2.38 2.14
N CYS A 98 -5.05 3.36 1.56
CA CYS A 98 -4.20 4.27 2.30
C CYS A 98 -4.60 5.69 1.94
N VAL A 99 -4.94 6.50 2.95
CA VAL A 99 -5.32 7.89 2.78
C VAL A 99 -4.31 8.76 3.52
N VAL A 100 -3.83 9.79 2.85
CA VAL A 100 -2.87 10.74 3.42
C VAL A 100 -3.52 12.12 3.47
N ALA A 101 -3.42 12.78 4.62
CA ALA A 101 -3.93 14.13 4.78
C ALA A 101 -3.18 15.09 3.84
N PRO A 102 -3.86 16.15 3.34
CA PRO A 102 -3.18 17.15 2.50
C PRO A 102 -1.93 17.69 3.18
N GLY A 103 -0.82 17.71 2.44
CA GLY A 103 0.48 18.15 2.98
C GLY A 103 1.16 17.17 3.91
N GLY A 104 0.56 16.01 4.17
CA GLY A 104 1.10 15.03 5.13
C GLY A 104 2.44 14.44 4.77
N LEU A 105 2.83 14.50 3.50
CA LEU A 105 4.11 13.97 3.02
C LEU A 105 5.16 15.06 2.75
N ASP A 106 4.80 16.32 2.90
CA ASP A 106 5.69 17.42 2.51
C ASP A 106 7.03 17.40 3.26
N LEU A 107 7.00 17.22 4.57
CA LEU A 107 8.22 17.18 5.37
C LEU A 107 9.13 16.03 4.98
N ALA A 108 8.55 14.84 4.76
CA ALA A 108 9.31 13.66 4.35
C ALA A 108 10.01 13.88 3.02
N PHE A 109 9.31 14.49 2.05
CA PHE A 109 9.90 14.73 0.74
C PHE A 109 10.98 15.81 0.78
N LYS A 110 10.83 16.83 1.62
CA LYS A 110 11.89 17.81 1.85
C LYS A 110 13.13 17.15 2.44
N THR A 111 12.93 16.25 3.39
CA THR A 111 14.03 15.49 4.00
C THR A 111 14.70 14.59 2.97
N LEU A 112 13.92 13.93 2.13
CA LEU A 112 14.43 13.08 1.06
C LEU A 112 15.31 13.87 0.10
N GLU A 113 14.85 15.04 -0.36
CA GLU A 113 15.63 15.90 -1.25
C GLU A 113 16.93 16.36 -0.62
N ARG A 114 16.89 16.70 0.66
CA ARG A 114 18.07 17.24 1.37
C ARG A 114 19.06 16.16 1.77
N LYS A 115 18.57 15.02 2.27
CA LYS A 115 19.43 13.98 2.87
C LYS A 115 19.51 12.68 2.07
N GLY A 116 18.67 12.49 1.06
CA GLY A 116 18.62 11.24 0.30
C GLY A 116 17.95 10.08 1.02
N LEU A 117 17.37 10.34 2.18
CA LEU A 117 16.71 9.34 2.99
C LEU A 117 15.61 10.01 3.81
N ALA A 118 14.44 9.40 3.87
CA ALA A 118 13.35 9.87 4.71
C ALA A 118 12.54 8.68 5.22
N ARG A 119 11.85 8.88 6.33
CA ARG A 119 10.95 7.88 6.91
C ARG A 119 9.56 8.46 6.99
N VAL A 120 8.57 7.59 6.74
CA VAL A 120 7.16 7.97 6.74
C VAL A 120 6.37 6.91 7.46
N GLN A 121 5.42 7.33 8.30
CA GLN A 121 4.42 6.43 8.88
C GLN A 121 3.11 6.61 8.13
N LEU A 122 2.51 5.52 7.71
CA LEU A 122 1.23 5.52 7.01
C LEU A 122 0.27 4.54 7.67
N ASP A 123 -0.99 4.98 7.75
CA ASP A 123 -2.08 4.12 8.20
C ASP A 123 -2.78 3.55 6.97
N CYS A 124 -2.99 2.24 6.97
CA CYS A 124 -3.72 1.57 5.92
C CYS A 124 -4.81 0.70 6.55
N VAL A 125 -5.88 0.50 5.82
CA VAL A 125 -7.02 -0.29 6.31
C VAL A 125 -7.42 -1.30 5.25
N VAL A 126 -7.72 -2.52 5.67
CA VAL A 126 -8.32 -3.52 4.80
C VAL A 126 -9.81 -3.58 5.13
N PHE A 127 -10.63 -3.50 4.07
CA PHE A 127 -12.08 -3.54 4.18
C PHE A 127 -12.63 -4.79 3.51
N CYS A 128 -13.69 -5.33 4.10
CA CYS A 128 -14.48 -6.39 3.50
C CYS A 128 -15.94 -6.13 3.83
N LYS A 129 -16.81 -6.17 2.83
CA LYS A 129 -18.25 -5.91 3.01
C LYS A 129 -18.52 -4.58 3.73
N GLY A 130 -17.71 -3.56 3.43
CA GLY A 130 -17.87 -2.23 4.01
C GLY A 130 -17.35 -2.08 5.43
N GLU A 131 -16.76 -3.12 6.02
CA GLU A 131 -16.24 -3.08 7.40
C GLU A 131 -14.73 -3.15 7.42
N ALA A 132 -14.11 -2.42 8.35
CA ALA A 132 -12.68 -2.49 8.58
C ALA A 132 -12.33 -3.84 9.21
N CYS A 133 -11.46 -4.59 8.54
CA CYS A 133 -11.04 -5.91 8.99
C CYS A 133 -9.61 -5.95 9.48
N VAL A 134 -8.75 -5.05 8.98
CA VAL A 134 -7.36 -4.92 9.43
C VAL A 134 -7.04 -3.44 9.59
N ALA A 135 -6.49 -3.09 10.75
CA ALA A 135 -5.89 -1.79 10.98
C ALA A 135 -4.37 -1.97 10.92
N PHE A 136 -3.73 -1.23 10.06
CA PHE A 136 -2.30 -1.36 9.79
C PHE A 136 -1.61 0.00 9.92
N GLN A 137 -0.47 0.03 10.60
CA GLN A 137 0.38 1.20 10.65
C GLN A 137 1.77 0.77 10.21
N GLY A 138 2.23 1.32 9.09
CA GLY A 138 3.52 0.96 8.52
C GLY A 138 4.52 2.10 8.61
N SER A 139 5.77 1.75 8.90
CA SER A 139 6.90 2.65 8.77
C SER A 139 7.61 2.31 7.47
N PHE A 140 7.69 3.30 6.58
CA PHE A 140 8.33 3.15 5.28
C PHE A 140 9.58 4.01 5.23
N ALA A 141 10.58 3.52 4.53
CA ALA A 141 11.77 4.29 4.22
C ALA A 141 11.78 4.65 2.73
N LEU A 142 12.10 5.91 2.45
CA LEU A 142 12.32 6.39 1.11
C LEU A 142 13.82 6.56 0.95
N VAL A 143 14.41 5.80 0.03
CA VAL A 143 15.85 5.80 -0.21
C VAL A 143 16.11 6.40 -1.59
N GLY A 144 16.70 7.59 -1.64
CA GLY A 144 16.93 8.31 -2.88
C GLY A 144 17.83 7.54 -3.83
N ILE A 145 17.51 7.61 -5.12
CA ILE A 145 18.27 7.01 -6.21
C ILE A 145 18.88 8.13 -7.01
N LYS A 146 20.20 8.05 -7.25
CA LYS A 146 20.89 9.04 -8.08
C LYS A 146 20.73 8.76 -9.57
#